data_df60d33730b3ca25aff8e11fed18a75c
#
_entry.id   df60d33730b3ca25aff8e11fed18a75c
#
_cell.length_a   1.000
_cell.length_b   1.000
_cell.length_c   1.000
_cell.angle_alpha   90.00
_cell.angle_beta   90.00
_cell.angle_gamma   90.00
#
_symmetry.space_group_name_H-M   'P 1'
#
loop_
_entity.id
_entity.type
_entity.pdbx_description
1 polymer ?
#
loop_
_entity_poly.entity_id
_entity_poly.type
_entity_poly.pdbx_seq_one_letter_code
_entity_poly.pdbx_strand_id
1 'polypeptide(L)'
;MKLKTLLATTVAGVMAAGSVLAGTLDDVRARGKLNCIINTGLAGFAAPDDKGKWQGFDVDFCKAVAAAVLGDAEKVSYTTANKTYTWKVK
;
A
#
# COMPACT_ATOMS: atom_id res chain seq x y z
N MET A 1 -35.77 17.87 -18.17
CA MET A 1 -35.72 17.89 -16.70
C MET A 1 -35.46 16.51 -16.10
N LYS A 2 -36.22 15.48 -16.54
CA LYS A 2 -36.01 14.12 -16.05
C LYS A 2 -34.61 13.58 -16.33
N LEU A 3 -34.02 13.93 -17.46
CA LEU A 3 -32.72 13.49 -17.88
C LEU A 3 -31.61 14.04 -16.95
N LYS A 4 -31.71 15.29 -16.54
CA LYS A 4 -30.74 15.91 -15.63
C LYS A 4 -30.76 15.25 -14.25
N THR A 5 -31.93 14.90 -13.75
CA THR A 5 -32.08 14.22 -12.44
C THR A 5 -31.46 12.83 -12.48
N LEU A 6 -31.66 12.08 -13.57
CA LEU A 6 -31.05 10.75 -13.73
C LEU A 6 -29.53 10.83 -13.80
N LEU A 7 -28.99 11.79 -14.53
CA LEU A 7 -27.54 12.00 -14.63
C LEU A 7 -26.92 12.33 -13.29
N ALA A 8 -27.56 13.19 -12.51
CA ALA A 8 -27.07 13.57 -11.17
C ALA A 8 -27.02 12.34 -10.24
N THR A 9 -28.05 11.49 -10.26
CA THR A 9 -28.08 10.27 -9.44
C THR A 9 -26.96 9.31 -9.83
N THR A 10 -26.72 9.12 -11.12
CA THR A 10 -25.66 8.23 -11.60
C THR A 10 -24.27 8.71 -11.17
N VAL A 11 -24.01 10.00 -11.29
CA VAL A 11 -22.73 10.59 -10.90
C VAL A 11 -22.49 10.42 -9.41
N ALA A 12 -23.49 10.65 -8.57
CA ALA A 12 -23.38 10.48 -7.13
C ALA A 12 -23.03 9.04 -6.75
N GLY A 13 -23.63 8.04 -7.42
CA GLY A 13 -23.35 6.64 -7.17
C GLY A 13 -21.91 6.26 -7.53
N VAL A 14 -21.41 6.75 -8.66
CA VAL A 14 -20.02 6.49 -9.08
C VAL A 14 -19.03 7.12 -8.11
N MET A 15 -19.27 8.34 -7.66
CA MET A 15 -18.39 9.02 -6.71
C MET A 15 -18.32 8.27 -5.36
N ALA A 16 -19.44 7.76 -4.87
CA ALA A 16 -19.46 7.00 -3.62
C ALA A 16 -18.64 5.71 -3.73
N ALA A 17 -18.78 4.97 -4.82
CA ALA A 17 -17.98 3.76 -5.07
C ALA A 17 -16.49 4.10 -5.20
N GLY A 18 -16.15 5.17 -5.89
CA GLY A 18 -14.78 5.63 -6.02
C GLY A 18 -14.15 6.00 -4.67
N SER A 19 -14.89 6.63 -3.78
CA SER A 19 -14.41 7.01 -2.46
C SER A 19 -14.04 5.78 -1.61
N VAL A 20 -14.84 4.72 -1.66
CA VAL A 20 -14.56 3.48 -0.92
C VAL A 20 -13.28 2.83 -1.42
N LEU A 21 -13.10 2.74 -2.75
CA LEU A 21 -11.92 2.12 -3.34
C LEU A 21 -10.65 2.94 -3.13
N ALA A 22 -10.78 4.28 -3.09
CA ALA A 22 -9.65 5.18 -2.96
C ALA A 22 -9.19 5.38 -1.51
N GLY A 23 -9.97 4.95 -0.50
CA GLY A 23 -9.69 5.22 0.90
C GLY A 23 -8.33 4.77 1.38
N THR A 24 -7.93 3.53 1.07
CA THR A 24 -6.63 2.97 1.46
C THR A 24 -5.47 3.70 0.76
N LEU A 25 -5.62 3.98 -0.52
CA LEU A 25 -4.61 4.71 -1.27
C LEU A 25 -4.44 6.13 -0.75
N ASP A 26 -5.53 6.80 -0.44
CA ASP A 26 -5.50 8.14 0.16
C ASP A 26 -4.79 8.14 1.52
N ASP A 27 -5.02 7.11 2.33
CA ASP A 27 -4.36 6.95 3.62
C ASP A 27 -2.84 6.79 3.46
N VAL A 28 -2.40 5.99 2.51
CA VAL A 28 -0.97 5.81 2.22
C VAL A 28 -0.35 7.13 1.77
N ARG A 29 -1.01 7.83 0.88
CA ARG A 29 -0.53 9.13 0.39
C ARG A 29 -0.48 10.18 1.48
N ALA A 30 -1.50 10.24 2.33
CA ALA A 30 -1.55 11.17 3.45
C ALA A 30 -0.45 10.89 4.47
N ARG A 31 -0.17 9.61 4.73
CA ARG A 31 0.90 9.20 5.63
C ARG A 31 2.28 9.46 5.03
N GLY A 32 2.41 9.45 3.69
CA GLY A 32 3.66 9.67 3.00
C GLY A 32 4.62 8.49 3.05
N LYS A 33 4.16 7.33 3.48
CA LYS A 33 4.95 6.09 3.57
C LYS A 33 4.08 4.88 3.30
N LEU A 34 4.69 3.88 2.68
CA LEU A 34 4.12 2.55 2.53
C LEU A 34 4.60 1.66 3.67
N ASN A 35 3.69 1.10 4.43
CA ASN A 35 4.03 0.14 5.48
C ASN A 35 4.08 -1.26 4.87
N CYS A 36 5.26 -1.88 4.90
CA CYS A 36 5.47 -3.23 4.38
C CYS A 36 5.86 -4.17 5.50
N ILE A 37 5.17 -5.30 5.57
CA ILE A 37 5.52 -6.39 6.48
C ILE A 37 6.32 -7.41 5.67
N ILE A 38 7.53 -7.71 6.14
CA ILE A 38 8.45 -8.62 5.46
C ILE A 38 8.86 -9.75 6.40
N ASN A 39 9.23 -10.87 5.81
CA ASN A 39 9.71 -12.04 6.54
C ASN A 39 11.20 -12.21 6.31
N THR A 40 11.99 -12.25 7.37
CA THR A 40 13.45 -12.36 7.30
C THR A 40 13.95 -13.80 7.25
N GLY A 41 13.08 -14.78 7.18
CA GLY A 41 13.47 -16.19 7.27
C GLY A 41 14.10 -16.78 6.02
N LEU A 42 14.03 -16.09 4.88
CA LEU A 42 14.50 -16.62 3.59
C LEU A 42 15.53 -15.68 2.98
N ALA A 43 16.73 -16.19 2.75
CA ALA A 43 17.78 -15.44 2.10
C ALA A 43 17.37 -15.02 0.68
N GLY A 44 17.71 -13.82 0.27
CA GLY A 44 17.37 -13.28 -1.03
C GLY A 44 16.00 -12.65 -1.13
N PHE A 45 15.14 -12.81 -0.13
CA PHE A 45 13.80 -12.21 -0.14
C PHE A 45 13.74 -10.93 0.72
N ALA A 46 14.18 -11.01 1.95
CA ALA A 46 14.27 -9.83 2.80
C ALA A 46 15.34 -10.04 3.87
N ALA A 47 16.35 -9.22 3.87
CA ALA A 47 17.41 -9.26 4.87
C ALA A 47 18.10 -7.90 4.92
N PRO A 48 18.56 -7.45 6.10
CA PRO A 48 19.39 -6.26 6.18
C PRO A 48 20.80 -6.55 5.66
N ASP A 49 21.40 -5.57 4.99
CA ASP A 49 22.81 -5.66 4.61
C ASP A 49 23.72 -5.30 5.79
N ASP A 50 25.02 -5.22 5.56
CA ASP A 50 26.01 -4.91 6.59
C ASP A 50 25.80 -3.54 7.24
N LYS A 51 25.11 -2.65 6.54
CA LYS A 51 24.80 -1.30 7.02
C LYS A 51 23.40 -1.21 7.63
N GLY A 52 22.71 -2.33 7.76
CA GLY A 52 21.34 -2.37 8.27
C GLY A 52 20.27 -1.96 7.28
N LYS A 53 20.62 -1.83 6.01
CA LYS A 53 19.68 -1.47 4.96
C LYS A 53 18.99 -2.71 4.40
N TRP A 54 17.66 -2.68 4.31
CA TRP A 54 16.88 -3.80 3.81
C TRP A 54 17.10 -4.03 2.33
N GLN A 55 17.26 -5.30 1.94
CA GLN A 55 17.43 -5.71 0.54
C GLN A 55 16.83 -7.08 0.29
N GLY A 56 16.54 -7.39 -0.97
CA GLY A 56 15.98 -8.64 -1.41
C GLY A 56 14.74 -8.46 -2.28
N PHE A 57 14.22 -9.59 -2.77
CA PHE A 57 13.09 -9.59 -3.70
C PHE A 57 11.84 -8.90 -3.09
N ASP A 58 11.49 -9.27 -1.86
CA ASP A 58 10.31 -8.70 -1.21
C ASP A 58 10.49 -7.21 -0.93
N VAL A 59 11.70 -6.81 -0.57
CA VAL A 59 12.04 -5.42 -0.34
C VAL A 59 11.91 -4.61 -1.64
N ASP A 60 12.42 -5.15 -2.74
CA ASP A 60 12.33 -4.51 -4.04
C ASP A 60 10.87 -4.36 -4.49
N PHE A 61 10.03 -5.34 -4.18
CA PHE A 61 8.61 -5.25 -4.48
C PHE A 61 7.94 -4.10 -3.73
N CYS A 62 8.25 -3.97 -2.44
CA CYS A 62 7.74 -2.84 -1.64
C CYS A 62 8.22 -1.50 -2.20
N LYS A 63 9.47 -1.41 -2.62
CA LYS A 63 10.01 -0.20 -3.23
C LYS A 63 9.31 0.14 -4.54
N ALA A 64 9.00 -0.86 -5.36
CA ALA A 64 8.28 -0.65 -6.60
C ALA A 64 6.88 -0.08 -6.36
N VAL A 65 6.17 -0.61 -5.36
CA VAL A 65 4.85 -0.10 -4.99
C VAL A 65 4.95 1.34 -4.45
N ALA A 66 5.93 1.61 -3.60
CA ALA A 66 6.12 2.97 -3.07
C ALA A 66 6.44 3.96 -4.18
N ALA A 67 7.26 3.57 -5.14
CA ALA A 67 7.56 4.42 -6.29
C ALA A 67 6.31 4.73 -7.11
N ALA A 68 5.45 3.72 -7.32
CA ALA A 68 4.22 3.88 -8.09
C ALA A 68 3.19 4.77 -7.37
N VAL A 69 3.05 4.59 -6.06
CA VAL A 69 2.00 5.26 -5.27
C VAL A 69 2.44 6.62 -4.75
N LEU A 70 3.70 6.73 -4.32
CA LEU A 70 4.23 7.92 -3.65
C LEU A 70 5.28 8.67 -4.49
N GLY A 71 5.69 8.10 -5.62
CA GLY A 71 6.72 8.69 -6.45
C GLY A 71 8.13 8.56 -5.91
N ASP A 72 8.35 7.75 -4.88
CA ASP A 72 9.64 7.59 -4.22
C ASP A 72 9.78 6.17 -3.65
N ALA A 73 10.72 5.41 -4.19
CA ALA A 73 10.97 4.03 -3.76
C ALA A 73 11.48 3.93 -2.32
N GLU A 74 12.02 4.99 -1.77
CA GLU A 74 12.54 4.98 -0.40
C GLU A 74 11.48 5.29 0.66
N LYS A 75 10.27 5.63 0.27
CA LYS A 75 9.17 5.92 1.19
C LYS A 75 8.49 4.65 1.68
N VAL A 76 9.27 3.76 2.27
CA VAL A 76 8.78 2.48 2.82
C VAL A 76 9.22 2.34 4.28
N SER A 77 8.28 1.93 5.10
CA SER A 77 8.55 1.53 6.49
C SER A 77 8.42 0.02 6.58
N TYR A 78 9.47 -0.67 6.99
CA TYR A 78 9.50 -2.13 7.06
C TYR A 78 9.23 -2.61 8.48
N THR A 79 8.37 -3.63 8.59
CA THR A 79 8.09 -4.32 9.85
C THR A 79 8.30 -5.81 9.61
N THR A 80 9.05 -6.47 10.49
CA THR A 80 9.30 -7.90 10.35
C THR A 80 8.12 -8.71 10.88
N ALA A 81 7.71 -9.71 10.10
CA ALA A 81 6.75 -10.70 10.55
C ALA A 81 7.46 -11.70 11.46
N ASN A 82 6.83 -12.08 12.56
CA ASN A 82 7.35 -13.11 13.46
C ASN A 82 6.28 -14.20 13.66
N LYS A 83 6.63 -15.22 14.43
CA LYS A 83 5.74 -16.37 14.63
C LYS A 83 4.42 -16.02 15.29
N THR A 84 4.36 -14.92 16.01
CA THR A 84 3.14 -14.48 16.69
C THR A 84 2.27 -13.58 15.81
N TYR A 85 2.78 -13.19 14.65
CA TYR A 85 2.03 -12.32 13.75
C TYR A 85 0.91 -13.10 13.08
N THR A 86 -0.30 -12.67 13.32
CA THR A 86 -1.50 -13.30 12.76
C THR A 86 -2.14 -12.36 11.76
N TRP A 87 -2.39 -12.86 10.55
CA TRP A 87 -3.11 -12.09 9.54
C TRP A 87 -4.58 -12.02 9.93
N LYS A 88 -5.06 -10.83 10.17
CA LYS A 88 -6.47 -10.60 10.42
C LYS A 88 -7.12 -10.16 9.13
N VAL A 89 -8.02 -11.00 8.63
CA VAL A 89 -8.83 -10.70 7.45
C VAL A 89 -10.16 -10.18 7.94
N LYS A 90 -10.52 -9.02 7.49
CA LYS A 90 -11.83 -8.44 7.79
C LYS A 90 -12.70 -8.45 6.55
#